data_929386d1c853f02b9ce26d279eeb4bde
#
_entry.id   929386d1c853f02b9ce26d279eeb4bde
#
_cell.length_a   1.000
_cell.length_b   1.000
_cell.length_c   1.000
_cell.angle_alpha   90.00
_cell.angle_beta   90.00
_cell.angle_gamma   90.00
#
_symmetry.space_group_name_H-M   'P 1'
#
loop_
_entity.id
_entity.type
_entity.pdbx_description
1 polymer ?
#
loop_
_entity_poly.entity_id
_entity_poly.type
_entity_poly.pdbx_seq_one_letter_code
_entity_poly.pdbx_strand_id
1 'polypeptide(L)'
;LRALGRIHDGKQAIQAAELALNTFARVNLDVMYALPNQSLNDALADAQMAVSLNPDHLSFYHLTLEPNTPFHHTPPSLPGDDLSADMQEQIEALLAENGYEHYETSAFCKSGSEARHNLNYWQFGDYLGIGAGAHSKLSFHDKITRETRHKHPNAFMEAAENANEQNNGAVDNTWTIATEDLSFEFMMNALRLTKGFEKRLFQERTGMPPEAISMRLTKALKKGLITQDLQYIKPTLTGQRYLNNLLELFLS
;
A
#
# COMPACT_ATOMS: atom_id res chain seq x y z
N LEU A 1 -1.93 21.24 5.30
CA LEU A 1 -0.47 21.10 5.52
C LEU A 1 -0.07 21.45 6.95
N ARG A 2 -0.48 22.61 7.49
CA ARG A 2 -0.16 23.00 8.88
C ARG A 2 -0.65 22.00 9.92
N ALA A 3 -1.88 21.48 9.78
CA ALA A 3 -2.44 20.47 10.67
C ALA A 3 -1.64 19.16 10.66
N LEU A 4 -0.98 18.84 9.55
CA LEU A 4 -0.08 17.68 9.39
C LEU A 4 1.36 17.97 9.84
N GLY A 5 1.65 19.14 10.43
CA GLY A 5 2.99 19.53 10.85
C GLY A 5 3.97 19.79 9.68
N ARG A 6 3.45 20.04 8.47
CA ARG A 6 4.28 20.34 7.31
C ARG A 6 4.78 21.78 7.38
N ILE A 7 6.08 21.97 7.07
CA ILE A 7 6.75 23.28 7.09
C ILE A 7 6.54 24.09 5.81
N HIS A 8 6.18 23.44 4.69
CA HIS A 8 5.90 24.06 3.41
C HIS A 8 4.40 24.38 3.28
N ASP A 9 4.09 25.36 2.44
CA ASP A 9 2.72 25.74 2.08
C ASP A 9 2.28 25.13 0.73
N GLY A 10 1.00 25.35 0.37
CA GLY A 10 0.44 24.81 -0.88
C GLY A 10 1.14 25.34 -2.14
N LYS A 11 1.60 26.60 -2.15
CA LYS A 11 2.32 27.18 -3.28
C LYS A 11 3.67 26.49 -3.48
N GLN A 12 4.39 26.25 -2.40
CA GLN A 12 5.67 25.55 -2.43
C GLN A 12 5.49 24.09 -2.88
N ALA A 13 4.40 23.42 -2.44
CA ALA A 13 4.08 22.07 -2.88
C ALA A 13 3.84 22.00 -4.40
N ILE A 14 3.06 22.93 -4.95
CA ILE A 14 2.79 23.04 -6.40
C ILE A 14 4.09 23.30 -7.16
N GLN A 15 4.92 24.26 -6.72
CA GLN A 15 6.21 24.55 -7.37
C GLN A 15 7.15 23.34 -7.38
N ALA A 16 7.18 22.57 -6.28
CA ALA A 16 7.96 21.33 -6.21
C ALA A 16 7.44 20.26 -7.18
N ALA A 17 6.12 20.11 -7.28
CA ALA A 17 5.49 19.19 -8.23
C ALA A 17 5.77 19.59 -9.69
N GLU A 18 5.63 20.88 -10.04
CA GLU A 18 5.96 21.40 -11.36
C GLU A 18 7.43 21.18 -11.72
N LEU A 19 8.34 21.43 -10.77
CA LEU A 19 9.76 21.17 -10.96
C LEU A 19 10.03 19.68 -11.21
N ALA A 20 9.41 18.79 -10.43
CA ALA A 20 9.54 17.35 -10.62
C ALA A 20 9.03 16.91 -12.00
N LEU A 21 7.84 17.38 -12.40
CA LEU A 21 7.23 17.08 -13.70
C LEU A 21 8.07 17.56 -14.89
N ASN A 22 8.77 18.67 -14.73
CA ASN A 22 9.69 19.19 -15.77
C ASN A 22 11.05 18.47 -15.78
N THR A 23 11.40 17.77 -14.71
CA THR A 23 12.73 17.16 -14.53
C THR A 23 12.73 15.65 -14.81
N PHE A 24 11.68 14.96 -14.41
CA PHE A 24 11.59 13.51 -14.47
C PHE A 24 10.55 13.05 -15.48
N ALA A 25 10.85 11.94 -16.16
CA ALA A 25 9.96 11.36 -17.16
C ALA A 25 8.67 10.76 -16.56
N ARG A 26 8.70 10.38 -15.30
CA ARG A 26 7.56 9.82 -14.57
C ARG A 26 7.53 10.37 -13.15
N VAL A 27 6.40 10.88 -12.74
CA VAL A 27 6.21 11.50 -11.43
C VAL A 27 4.97 10.94 -10.74
N ASN A 28 5.12 10.62 -9.46
CA ASN A 28 4.02 10.35 -8.56
C ASN A 28 3.81 11.54 -7.63
N LEU A 29 2.57 11.93 -7.41
CA LEU A 29 2.18 12.87 -6.36
C LEU A 29 1.40 12.14 -5.27
N ASP A 30 1.86 12.28 -4.03
CA ASP A 30 1.16 11.77 -2.85
C ASP A 30 0.21 12.84 -2.30
N VAL A 31 -1.06 12.49 -2.19
CA VAL A 31 -2.12 13.33 -1.64
C VAL A 31 -2.78 12.62 -0.47
N MET A 32 -3.08 13.34 0.59
CA MET A 32 -3.84 12.82 1.72
C MET A 32 -5.23 13.43 1.76
N TYR A 33 -6.24 12.62 2.11
CA TYR A 33 -7.60 13.07 2.35
C TYR A 33 -8.11 12.62 3.72
N ALA A 34 -9.34 12.98 4.08
CA ALA A 34 -9.90 12.84 5.42
C ALA A 34 -9.05 13.56 6.49
N LEU A 35 -8.53 14.72 6.13
CA LEU A 35 -7.68 15.56 6.99
C LEU A 35 -8.50 16.22 8.11
N PRO A 36 -7.84 16.70 9.20
CA PRO A 36 -8.53 17.40 10.27
C PRO A 36 -9.41 18.53 9.76
N ASN A 37 -10.70 18.47 10.08
CA ASN A 37 -11.75 19.42 9.67
C ASN A 37 -11.93 19.58 8.13
N GLN A 38 -11.43 18.67 7.33
CA GLN A 38 -11.58 18.71 5.86
C GLN A 38 -13.05 18.46 5.48
N SER A 39 -13.61 19.33 4.65
CA SER A 39 -14.90 19.09 4.02
C SER A 39 -14.72 18.27 2.72
N LEU A 40 -15.83 17.72 2.22
CA LEU A 40 -15.83 17.04 0.91
C LEU A 40 -15.33 17.96 -0.21
N ASN A 41 -15.76 19.23 -0.22
CA ASN A 41 -15.32 20.20 -1.22
C ASN A 41 -13.82 20.48 -1.14
N ASP A 42 -13.24 20.53 0.07
CA ASP A 42 -11.80 20.71 0.22
C ASP A 42 -11.03 19.49 -0.32
N ALA A 43 -11.50 18.27 -0.02
CA ALA A 43 -10.88 17.04 -0.53
C ALA A 43 -10.93 16.96 -2.07
N LEU A 44 -12.04 17.35 -2.67
CA LEU A 44 -12.18 17.41 -4.12
C LEU A 44 -11.34 18.53 -4.75
N ALA A 45 -11.19 19.68 -4.09
CA ALA A 45 -10.33 20.74 -4.55
C ALA A 45 -8.84 20.33 -4.55
N ASP A 46 -8.39 19.60 -3.51
CA ASP A 46 -7.04 19.03 -3.46
C ASP A 46 -6.84 17.99 -4.58
N ALA A 47 -7.82 17.13 -4.82
CA ALA A 47 -7.76 16.13 -5.91
C ALA A 47 -7.74 16.80 -7.29
N GLN A 48 -8.58 17.82 -7.51
CA GLN A 48 -8.63 18.58 -8.75
C GLN A 48 -7.28 19.29 -9.03
N MET A 49 -6.66 19.84 -7.98
CA MET A 49 -5.33 20.46 -8.09
C MET A 49 -4.29 19.42 -8.51
N ALA A 50 -4.26 18.25 -7.88
CA ALA A 50 -3.34 17.18 -8.23
C ALA A 50 -3.53 16.71 -9.70
N VAL A 51 -4.77 16.54 -10.12
CA VAL A 51 -5.13 16.20 -11.52
C VAL A 51 -4.70 17.29 -12.50
N SER A 52 -4.86 18.56 -12.15
CA SER A 52 -4.50 19.69 -13.03
C SER A 52 -3.00 19.76 -13.34
N LEU A 53 -2.16 19.24 -12.46
CA LEU A 53 -0.71 19.08 -12.67
C LEU A 53 -0.37 17.94 -13.65
N ASN A 54 -1.33 17.06 -13.93
CA ASN A 54 -1.27 16.01 -14.94
C ASN A 54 -0.10 15.00 -14.77
N PRO A 55 0.21 14.52 -13.54
CA PRO A 55 1.25 13.52 -13.34
C PRO A 55 0.89 12.17 -13.99
N ASP A 56 1.86 11.24 -14.08
CA ASP A 56 1.60 9.87 -14.56
C ASP A 56 0.92 9.00 -13.51
N HIS A 57 1.15 9.32 -12.24
CA HIS A 57 0.73 8.52 -11.10
C HIS A 57 0.30 9.42 -9.94
N LEU A 58 -0.75 8.99 -9.23
CA LEU A 58 -1.29 9.64 -8.04
C LEU A 58 -1.49 8.60 -6.95
N SER A 59 -1.07 8.91 -5.73
CA SER A 59 -1.37 8.12 -4.53
C SER A 59 -2.27 8.95 -3.61
N PHE A 60 -3.44 8.40 -3.26
CA PHE A 60 -4.38 9.03 -2.34
C PHE A 60 -4.47 8.21 -1.06
N TYR A 61 -4.02 8.79 0.05
CA TYR A 61 -3.98 8.14 1.35
C TYR A 61 -5.04 8.72 2.28
N HIS A 62 -5.90 7.84 2.79
CA HIS A 62 -6.77 8.18 3.93
C HIS A 62 -5.91 8.44 5.17
N LEU A 63 -6.14 9.55 5.87
CA LEU A 63 -5.43 9.83 7.12
C LEU A 63 -5.82 8.81 8.18
N THR A 64 -4.84 8.03 8.66
CA THR A 64 -4.98 7.10 9.78
C THR A 64 -4.18 7.58 10.99
N LEU A 65 -4.67 7.26 12.19
CA LEU A 65 -4.01 7.63 13.45
C LEU A 65 -3.09 6.48 13.89
N GLU A 66 -1.86 6.49 13.40
CA GLU A 66 -0.89 5.44 13.70
C GLU A 66 -0.42 5.50 15.17
N PRO A 67 -0.27 4.33 15.85
CA PRO A 67 0.25 4.26 17.20
C PRO A 67 1.61 4.97 17.34
N ASN A 68 1.86 5.56 18.51
CA ASN A 68 3.10 6.28 18.85
C ASN A 68 3.35 7.56 18.01
N THR A 69 2.32 8.12 17.40
CA THR A 69 2.37 9.43 16.73
C THR A 69 1.74 10.53 17.59
N PRO A 70 2.09 11.81 17.37
CA PRO A 70 1.41 12.93 18.02
C PRO A 70 -0.11 12.91 17.85
N PHE A 71 -0.60 12.54 16.68
CA PHE A 71 -2.03 12.41 16.39
C PHE A 71 -2.70 11.26 17.13
N HIS A 72 -1.99 10.19 17.45
CA HIS A 72 -2.52 9.12 18.29
C HIS A 72 -2.66 9.57 19.74
N HIS A 73 -1.68 10.34 20.26
CA HIS A 73 -1.71 10.85 21.63
C HIS A 73 -2.71 12.00 21.83
N THR A 74 -2.89 12.84 20.80
CA THR A 74 -3.81 13.98 20.82
C THR A 74 -4.57 14.00 19.49
N PRO A 75 -5.64 13.16 19.36
CA PRO A 75 -6.37 13.02 18.11
C PRO A 75 -7.02 14.35 17.69
N PRO A 76 -6.79 14.81 16.46
CA PRO A 76 -7.53 15.93 15.91
C PRO A 76 -8.98 15.55 15.58
N SER A 77 -9.83 16.54 15.35
CA SER A 77 -11.17 16.29 14.83
C SER A 77 -11.07 15.83 13.37
N LEU A 78 -11.37 14.56 13.10
CA LEU A 78 -11.40 13.98 11.77
C LEU A 78 -12.83 13.93 11.22
N PRO A 79 -13.02 13.87 9.89
CA PRO A 79 -14.28 13.52 9.27
C PRO A 79 -14.80 12.17 9.80
N GLY A 80 -16.11 12.04 9.95
CA GLY A 80 -16.71 10.74 10.27
C GLY A 80 -16.59 9.75 9.11
N ASP A 81 -16.85 8.46 9.40
CA ASP A 81 -16.68 7.36 8.44
C ASP A 81 -17.50 7.57 7.16
N ASP A 82 -18.76 8.01 7.26
CA ASP A 82 -19.60 8.27 6.10
C ASP A 82 -19.03 9.37 5.20
N LEU A 83 -18.59 10.50 5.80
CA LEU A 83 -17.98 11.59 5.04
C LEU A 83 -16.63 11.17 4.42
N SER A 84 -15.86 10.36 5.12
CA SER A 84 -14.61 9.81 4.59
C SER A 84 -14.84 8.86 3.42
N ALA A 85 -15.90 8.05 3.48
CA ALA A 85 -16.32 7.18 2.39
C ALA A 85 -16.80 7.99 1.17
N ASP A 86 -17.59 9.06 1.39
CA ASP A 86 -18.02 9.97 0.34
C ASP A 86 -16.82 10.65 -0.34
N MET A 87 -15.82 11.09 0.45
CA MET A 87 -14.58 11.66 -0.09
C MET A 87 -13.87 10.66 -1.00
N GLN A 88 -13.68 9.42 -0.54
CA GLN A 88 -13.04 8.37 -1.32
C GLN A 88 -13.80 8.13 -2.63
N GLU A 89 -15.10 7.93 -2.57
CA GLU A 89 -15.93 7.63 -3.74
C GLU A 89 -15.87 8.73 -4.79
N GLN A 90 -15.96 10.00 -4.36
CA GLN A 90 -15.93 11.12 -5.28
C GLN A 90 -14.53 11.43 -5.82
N ILE A 91 -13.47 11.20 -5.03
CA ILE A 91 -12.08 11.28 -5.51
C ILE A 91 -11.85 10.19 -6.58
N GLU A 92 -12.25 8.94 -6.32
CA GLU A 92 -12.14 7.84 -7.29
C GLU A 92 -12.86 8.16 -8.61
N ALA A 93 -14.08 8.71 -8.54
CA ALA A 93 -14.84 9.12 -9.72
C ALA A 93 -14.14 10.25 -10.50
N LEU A 94 -13.68 11.29 -9.79
CA LEU A 94 -12.94 12.41 -10.40
C LEU A 94 -11.67 11.91 -11.12
N LEU A 95 -10.92 11.01 -10.50
CA LEU A 95 -9.70 10.46 -11.08
C LEU A 95 -10.00 9.63 -12.33
N ALA A 96 -11.04 8.79 -12.29
CA ALA A 96 -11.47 8.00 -13.43
C ALA A 96 -11.91 8.87 -14.61
N GLU A 97 -12.67 9.95 -14.38
CA GLU A 97 -13.09 10.93 -15.39
C GLU A 97 -11.89 11.63 -16.05
N ASN A 98 -10.75 11.72 -15.32
CA ASN A 98 -9.52 12.34 -15.83
C ASN A 98 -8.49 11.30 -16.34
N GLY A 99 -8.91 10.06 -16.58
CA GLY A 99 -8.12 9.01 -17.24
C GLY A 99 -7.12 8.30 -16.33
N TYR A 100 -7.30 8.38 -15.00
CA TYR A 100 -6.51 7.61 -14.05
C TYR A 100 -7.22 6.30 -13.71
N GLU A 101 -6.53 5.19 -13.88
CA GLU A 101 -7.00 3.86 -13.51
C GLU A 101 -6.62 3.55 -12.06
N HIS A 102 -7.61 3.16 -11.24
CA HIS A 102 -7.38 2.65 -9.89
C HIS A 102 -6.80 1.23 -10.00
N TYR A 103 -5.55 1.00 -9.69
CA TYR A 103 -4.91 -0.31 -9.86
C TYR A 103 -4.58 -1.03 -8.55
N GLU A 104 -4.47 -0.31 -7.44
CA GLU A 104 -4.30 -0.86 -6.08
C GLU A 104 -4.91 0.09 -5.05
N THR A 105 -5.02 -0.35 -3.79
CA THR A 105 -5.81 0.26 -2.70
C THR A 105 -5.74 1.80 -2.63
N SER A 106 -4.56 2.39 -2.85
CA SER A 106 -4.32 3.83 -2.67
C SER A 106 -3.78 4.51 -3.92
N ALA A 107 -3.56 3.78 -5.02
CA ALA A 107 -2.84 4.31 -6.16
C ALA A 107 -3.62 4.25 -7.47
N PHE A 108 -3.44 5.32 -8.23
CA PHE A 108 -4.08 5.60 -9.49
C PHE A 108 -3.02 6.01 -10.51
N CYS A 109 -3.14 5.60 -11.74
CA CYS A 109 -2.17 5.95 -12.77
C CYS A 109 -2.81 6.06 -14.15
N LYS A 110 -2.14 6.76 -15.05
CA LYS A 110 -2.44 6.66 -16.49
C LYS A 110 -2.09 5.27 -16.97
N SER A 111 -2.75 4.80 -18.01
CA SER A 111 -2.55 3.45 -18.54
C SER A 111 -1.07 3.12 -18.78
N GLY A 112 -0.60 2.00 -18.23
CA GLY A 112 0.80 1.56 -18.30
C GLY A 112 1.78 2.31 -17.40
N SER A 113 1.28 3.12 -16.47
CA SER A 113 2.10 3.91 -15.54
C SER A 113 2.06 3.40 -14.10
N GLU A 114 1.67 2.15 -13.88
CA GLU A 114 1.69 1.53 -12.56
C GLU A 114 3.11 1.58 -11.95
N ALA A 115 3.20 1.85 -10.66
CA ALA A 115 4.46 1.85 -9.94
C ALA A 115 4.98 0.42 -9.77
N ARG A 116 6.13 0.10 -10.39
CA ARG A 116 6.69 -1.26 -10.39
C ARG A 116 6.99 -1.78 -8.98
N HIS A 117 7.43 -0.91 -8.07
CA HIS A 117 7.69 -1.32 -6.69
C HIS A 117 6.39 -1.66 -5.95
N ASN A 118 5.27 -0.93 -6.17
CA ASN A 118 3.98 -1.27 -5.62
C ASN A 118 3.52 -2.64 -6.13
N LEU A 119 3.57 -2.84 -7.46
CA LEU A 119 3.22 -4.12 -8.06
C LEU A 119 4.08 -5.26 -7.52
N ASN A 120 5.37 -5.04 -7.31
CA ASN A 120 6.25 -6.04 -6.71
C ASN A 120 5.77 -6.45 -5.31
N TYR A 121 5.41 -5.50 -4.45
CA TYR A 121 4.86 -5.80 -3.12
C TYR A 121 3.52 -6.53 -3.21
N TRP A 122 2.60 -6.01 -4.02
CA TRP A 122 1.25 -6.59 -4.12
C TRP A 122 1.24 -7.95 -4.82
N GLN A 123 2.21 -8.24 -5.65
CA GLN A 123 2.44 -9.57 -6.24
C GLN A 123 3.30 -10.49 -5.35
N PHE A 124 3.46 -10.14 -4.09
CA PHE A 124 4.25 -10.90 -3.12
C PHE A 124 5.70 -11.14 -3.56
N GLY A 125 6.28 -10.17 -4.27
CA GLY A 125 7.66 -10.21 -4.75
C GLY A 125 8.67 -9.99 -3.61
N ASP A 126 9.92 -10.32 -3.88
CA ASP A 126 11.01 -10.09 -2.93
C ASP A 126 11.49 -8.65 -2.98
N TYR A 127 11.98 -8.18 -1.85
CA TYR A 127 12.61 -6.89 -1.72
C TYR A 127 13.66 -6.89 -0.62
N LEU A 128 14.73 -6.12 -0.85
CA LEU A 128 15.82 -5.94 0.09
C LEU A 128 15.72 -4.57 0.75
N GLY A 129 15.55 -4.55 2.07
CA GLY A 129 15.53 -3.32 2.85
C GLY A 129 16.95 -2.82 3.14
N ILE A 130 17.20 -1.55 2.85
CA ILE A 130 18.47 -0.87 3.10
C ILE A 130 18.21 0.38 3.93
N GLY A 131 18.98 0.57 5.00
CA GLY A 131 18.86 1.73 5.89
C GLY A 131 18.15 1.42 7.21
N ALA A 132 18.15 2.40 8.11
CA ALA A 132 17.57 2.28 9.45
C ALA A 132 16.06 2.02 9.36
N GLY A 133 15.57 1.04 10.11
CA GLY A 133 14.17 0.63 10.16
C GLY A 133 13.64 -0.06 8.91
N ALA A 134 14.50 -0.35 7.92
CA ALA A 134 14.08 -1.01 6.69
C ALA A 134 13.70 -2.48 6.93
N HIS A 135 12.77 -2.97 6.12
CA HIS A 135 12.30 -4.35 6.11
C HIS A 135 12.72 -5.04 4.82
N SER A 136 12.95 -6.34 4.89
CA SER A 136 13.16 -7.21 3.72
C SER A 136 12.17 -8.37 3.72
N LYS A 137 11.86 -8.88 2.53
CA LYS A 137 11.24 -10.18 2.31
C LYS A 137 12.04 -10.92 1.25
N LEU A 138 12.52 -12.11 1.58
CA LEU A 138 13.36 -12.91 0.70
C LEU A 138 12.80 -14.33 0.62
N SER A 139 12.57 -14.79 -0.60
CA SER A 139 12.08 -16.15 -0.89
C SER A 139 13.25 -17.05 -1.28
N PHE A 140 13.38 -18.16 -0.58
CA PHE A 140 14.32 -19.23 -0.87
C PHE A 140 13.55 -20.48 -1.33
N HIS A 141 14.26 -21.50 -1.75
CA HIS A 141 13.66 -22.74 -2.24
C HIS A 141 12.74 -23.43 -1.21
N ASP A 142 13.11 -23.34 0.07
CA ASP A 142 12.49 -24.06 1.20
C ASP A 142 11.78 -23.16 2.21
N LYS A 143 11.94 -21.84 2.11
CA LYS A 143 11.39 -20.90 3.08
C LYS A 143 11.25 -19.50 2.54
N ILE A 144 10.42 -18.71 3.19
CA ILE A 144 10.33 -17.25 2.99
C ILE A 144 10.73 -16.59 4.32
N THR A 145 11.70 -15.69 4.26
CA THR A 145 12.18 -14.96 5.43
C THR A 145 11.80 -13.50 5.37
N ARG A 146 11.63 -12.93 6.55
CA ARG A 146 11.55 -11.50 6.74
C ARG A 146 12.71 -11.05 7.62
N GLU A 147 13.22 -9.86 7.33
CA GLU A 147 14.25 -9.20 8.14
C GLU A 147 13.83 -7.77 8.46
N THR A 148 14.26 -7.28 9.61
CA THR A 148 14.19 -5.86 9.97
C THR A 148 15.59 -5.33 10.28
N ARG A 149 15.81 -4.07 9.96
CA ARG A 149 17.04 -3.34 10.32
C ARG A 149 16.81 -2.57 11.63
N HIS A 150 17.89 -2.27 12.35
CA HIS A 150 17.82 -1.41 13.53
C HIS A 150 17.08 -0.12 13.21
N LYS A 151 16.05 0.22 14.03
CA LYS A 151 15.15 1.35 13.75
C LYS A 151 15.81 2.70 13.93
N HIS A 152 16.64 2.83 14.98
CA HIS A 152 17.30 4.08 15.28
C HIS A 152 18.51 4.29 14.35
N PRO A 153 18.65 5.46 13.66
CA PRO A 153 19.71 5.70 12.69
C PRO A 153 21.12 5.47 13.26
N ASN A 154 21.43 5.98 14.45
CA ASN A 154 22.75 5.79 15.07
C ASN A 154 23.04 4.32 15.37
N ALA A 155 22.06 3.58 15.91
CA ALA A 155 22.23 2.15 16.17
C ALA A 155 22.44 1.35 14.87
N PHE A 156 21.73 1.72 13.80
CA PHE A 156 21.93 1.12 12.48
C PHE A 156 23.35 1.38 11.95
N MET A 157 23.84 2.62 12.00
CA MET A 157 25.18 2.98 11.53
C MET A 157 26.26 2.26 12.32
N GLU A 158 26.20 2.30 13.65
CA GLU A 158 27.14 1.61 14.53
C GLU A 158 27.16 0.09 14.29
N ALA A 159 25.98 -0.51 14.16
CA ALA A 159 25.85 -1.93 13.86
C ALA A 159 26.37 -2.30 12.46
N ALA A 160 26.16 -1.43 11.47
CA ALA A 160 26.67 -1.63 10.12
C ALA A 160 28.21 -1.51 10.04
N GLU A 161 28.81 -0.57 10.78
CA GLU A 161 30.26 -0.41 10.86
C GLU A 161 30.96 -1.63 11.53
N ASN A 162 30.28 -2.27 12.48
CA ASN A 162 30.74 -3.46 13.18
C ASN A 162 30.34 -4.79 12.49
N ALA A 163 29.71 -4.73 11.33
CA ALA A 163 29.32 -5.92 10.57
C ALA A 163 30.56 -6.63 10.00
N ASN A 164 30.53 -7.97 10.00
CA ASN A 164 31.55 -8.82 9.39
C ASN A 164 30.90 -10.06 8.74
N GLU A 165 31.69 -10.95 8.16
CA GLU A 165 31.21 -12.15 7.47
C GLU A 165 30.36 -13.08 8.38
N GLN A 166 30.56 -13.03 9.68
CA GLN A 166 29.87 -13.88 10.67
C GLN A 166 28.68 -13.17 11.33
N ASN A 167 28.61 -11.85 11.23
CA ASN A 167 27.61 -11.02 11.89
C ASN A 167 27.14 -9.90 10.95
N ASN A 168 25.91 -10.04 10.43
CA ASN A 168 25.24 -8.94 9.75
C ASN A 168 24.66 -7.96 10.79
N GLY A 169 25.52 -7.19 11.44
CA GLY A 169 25.16 -6.28 12.53
C GLY A 169 24.05 -5.27 12.20
N ALA A 170 23.82 -4.98 10.92
CA ALA A 170 22.74 -4.08 10.49
C ALA A 170 21.35 -4.72 10.60
N VAL A 171 21.24 -6.04 10.74
CA VAL A 171 19.98 -6.77 10.94
C VAL A 171 19.63 -6.80 12.42
N ASP A 172 18.43 -6.34 12.76
CA ASP A 172 17.89 -6.35 14.11
C ASP A 172 17.17 -7.69 14.40
N ASN A 173 16.35 -8.14 13.45
CA ASN A 173 15.63 -9.39 13.58
C ASN A 173 15.46 -10.11 12.23
N THR A 174 15.44 -11.45 12.28
CA THR A 174 15.16 -12.32 11.14
C THR A 174 14.21 -13.44 11.58
N TRP A 175 13.16 -13.68 10.79
CA TRP A 175 12.26 -14.82 11.03
C TRP A 175 11.80 -15.46 9.74
N THR A 176 11.45 -16.73 9.80
CA THR A 176 10.80 -17.45 8.70
C THR A 176 9.29 -17.33 8.87
N ILE A 177 8.58 -17.05 7.77
CA ILE A 177 7.12 -17.05 7.77
C ILE A 177 6.66 -18.49 7.93
N ALA A 178 5.80 -18.74 8.92
CA ALA A 178 5.23 -20.06 9.14
C ALA A 178 4.34 -20.48 7.96
N THR A 179 4.33 -21.77 7.63
CA THR A 179 3.58 -22.28 6.47
C THR A 179 2.08 -21.97 6.58
N GLU A 180 1.52 -22.04 7.78
CA GLU A 180 0.13 -21.70 8.08
C GLU A 180 -0.21 -20.23 7.78
N ASP A 181 0.75 -19.33 7.93
CA ASP A 181 0.57 -17.88 7.72
C ASP A 181 0.79 -17.44 6.27
N LEU A 182 1.45 -18.27 5.45
CA LEU A 182 1.78 -17.91 4.06
C LEU A 182 0.55 -17.53 3.23
N SER A 183 -0.57 -18.22 3.44
CA SER A 183 -1.82 -17.90 2.73
C SER A 183 -2.33 -16.50 3.08
N PHE A 184 -2.30 -16.11 4.34
CA PHE A 184 -2.70 -14.80 4.81
C PHE A 184 -1.73 -13.72 4.32
N GLU A 185 -0.43 -13.95 4.47
CA GLU A 185 0.64 -13.05 4.03
C GLU A 185 0.56 -12.73 2.52
N PHE A 186 0.28 -13.75 1.70
CA PHE A 186 0.07 -13.56 0.27
C PHE A 186 -1.20 -12.76 0.00
N MET A 187 -2.34 -13.15 0.59
CA MET A 187 -3.62 -12.50 0.34
C MET A 187 -3.66 -11.05 0.83
N MET A 188 -2.97 -10.74 1.94
CA MET A 188 -2.83 -9.39 2.48
C MET A 188 -2.19 -8.44 1.46
N ASN A 189 -1.34 -8.93 0.59
CA ASN A 189 -0.75 -8.19 -0.50
C ASN A 189 -1.60 -8.27 -1.78
N ALA A 190 -1.90 -9.47 -2.26
CA ALA A 190 -2.48 -9.66 -3.59
C ALA A 190 -3.91 -9.14 -3.75
N LEU A 191 -4.72 -9.14 -2.68
CA LEU A 191 -6.08 -8.60 -2.69
C LEU A 191 -6.15 -7.06 -2.65
N ARG A 192 -5.02 -6.38 -2.57
CA ARG A 192 -4.94 -4.93 -2.76
C ARG A 192 -5.03 -4.52 -4.21
N LEU A 193 -4.70 -5.42 -5.14
CA LEU A 193 -4.81 -5.18 -6.58
C LEU A 193 -6.28 -5.17 -7.01
N THR A 194 -6.76 -4.07 -7.56
CA THR A 194 -8.15 -3.92 -8.00
C THR A 194 -8.50 -4.85 -9.18
N LYS A 195 -7.53 -5.08 -10.07
CA LYS A 195 -7.61 -6.04 -11.18
C LYS A 195 -7.38 -7.48 -10.72
N GLY A 196 -7.04 -7.68 -9.41
CA GLY A 196 -6.76 -8.99 -8.84
C GLY A 196 -5.41 -9.56 -9.26
N PHE A 197 -5.26 -10.86 -9.09
CA PHE A 197 -4.02 -11.59 -9.37
C PHE A 197 -4.30 -12.91 -10.10
N GLU A 198 -3.30 -13.40 -10.85
CA GLU A 198 -3.37 -14.70 -11.50
C GLU A 198 -3.31 -15.83 -10.47
N LYS A 199 -4.16 -16.84 -10.60
CA LYS A 199 -4.23 -17.98 -9.66
C LYS A 199 -2.89 -18.71 -9.50
N ARG A 200 -2.11 -18.82 -10.59
CA ARG A 200 -0.78 -19.44 -10.57
C ARG A 200 0.21 -18.68 -9.67
N LEU A 201 0.05 -17.36 -9.52
CA LEU A 201 0.94 -16.52 -8.72
C LEU A 201 0.99 -16.98 -7.25
N PHE A 202 -0.13 -17.47 -6.71
CA PHE A 202 -0.15 -18.02 -5.35
C PHE A 202 0.86 -19.15 -5.17
N GLN A 203 0.82 -20.15 -6.04
CA GLN A 203 1.75 -21.28 -5.99
C GLN A 203 3.19 -20.84 -6.30
N GLU A 204 3.39 -20.00 -7.30
CA GLU A 204 4.72 -19.51 -7.69
C GLU A 204 5.41 -18.74 -6.57
N ARG A 205 4.65 -17.98 -5.77
CA ARG A 205 5.20 -17.12 -4.72
C ARG A 205 5.25 -17.76 -3.33
N THR A 206 4.38 -18.71 -3.05
CA THR A 206 4.30 -19.35 -1.73
C THR A 206 4.82 -20.79 -1.71
N GLY A 207 4.95 -21.43 -2.87
CA GLY A 207 5.23 -22.86 -2.99
C GLY A 207 4.04 -23.75 -2.57
N MET A 208 2.92 -23.17 -2.12
CA MET A 208 1.76 -23.91 -1.65
C MET A 208 0.84 -24.32 -2.82
N PRO A 209 0.19 -25.48 -2.72
CA PRO A 209 -0.80 -25.87 -3.72
C PRO A 209 -2.04 -24.97 -3.65
N PRO A 210 -2.70 -24.68 -4.79
CA PRO A 210 -3.90 -23.82 -4.83
C PRO A 210 -5.04 -24.29 -3.94
N GLU A 211 -5.12 -25.60 -3.67
CA GLU A 211 -6.11 -26.22 -2.79
C GLU A 211 -6.05 -25.69 -1.37
N ALA A 212 -4.88 -25.26 -0.91
CA ALA A 212 -4.67 -24.69 0.44
C ALA A 212 -5.57 -23.50 0.76
N ILE A 213 -6.01 -22.76 -0.25
CA ILE A 213 -6.89 -21.59 -0.11
C ILE A 213 -8.30 -21.81 -0.64
N SER A 214 -8.61 -22.96 -1.25
CA SER A 214 -9.86 -23.19 -1.99
C SER A 214 -11.13 -23.02 -1.13
N MET A 215 -11.11 -23.50 0.12
CA MET A 215 -12.24 -23.37 1.05
C MET A 215 -12.46 -21.89 1.43
N ARG A 216 -11.38 -21.15 1.68
CA ARG A 216 -11.42 -19.73 2.03
C ARG A 216 -11.90 -18.88 0.86
N LEU A 217 -11.43 -19.18 -0.36
CA LEU A 217 -11.94 -18.56 -1.60
C LEU A 217 -13.44 -18.82 -1.80
N THR A 218 -13.90 -20.06 -1.55
CA THR A 218 -15.32 -20.39 -1.64
C THR A 218 -16.16 -19.56 -0.67
N LYS A 219 -15.69 -19.34 0.55
CA LYS A 219 -16.35 -18.46 1.53
C LYS A 219 -16.41 -17.01 1.05
N ALA A 220 -15.28 -16.50 0.53
CA ALA A 220 -15.20 -15.13 0.00
C ALA A 220 -16.12 -14.91 -1.21
N LEU A 221 -16.21 -15.89 -2.12
CA LEU A 221 -17.15 -15.90 -3.25
C LEU A 221 -18.61 -15.86 -2.79
N LYS A 222 -18.99 -16.72 -1.84
CA LYS A 222 -20.35 -16.75 -1.28
C LYS A 222 -20.75 -15.44 -0.59
N LYS A 223 -19.78 -14.73 -0.01
CA LYS A 223 -20.01 -13.41 0.58
C LYS A 223 -20.00 -12.28 -0.45
N GLY A 224 -19.75 -12.55 -1.72
CA GLY A 224 -19.65 -11.54 -2.77
C GLY A 224 -18.45 -10.60 -2.65
N LEU A 225 -17.42 -11.00 -1.90
CA LEU A 225 -16.24 -10.17 -1.67
C LEU A 225 -15.18 -10.32 -2.78
N ILE A 226 -15.21 -11.44 -3.50
CA ILE A 226 -14.34 -11.68 -4.66
C ILE A 226 -15.15 -12.22 -5.82
N THR A 227 -14.58 -12.10 -7.02
CA THR A 227 -14.95 -12.86 -8.22
C THR A 227 -13.76 -13.68 -8.67
N GLN A 228 -14.01 -14.74 -9.42
CA GLN A 228 -12.95 -15.50 -10.08
C GLN A 228 -13.41 -15.99 -11.45
N ASP A 229 -12.46 -16.05 -12.37
CA ASP A 229 -12.58 -16.74 -13.66
C ASP A 229 -11.57 -17.91 -13.76
N LEU A 230 -11.26 -18.37 -14.96
CA LEU A 230 -10.28 -19.45 -15.15
C LEU A 230 -8.86 -19.08 -14.71
N GLN A 231 -8.48 -17.81 -14.85
CA GLN A 231 -7.11 -17.33 -14.65
C GLN A 231 -6.94 -16.44 -13.43
N TYR A 232 -7.94 -15.60 -13.10
CA TYR A 232 -7.83 -14.54 -12.11
C TYR A 232 -8.74 -14.72 -10.91
N ILE A 233 -8.30 -14.19 -9.77
CA ILE A 233 -9.08 -13.90 -8.57
C ILE A 233 -9.05 -12.39 -8.39
N LYS A 234 -10.22 -11.76 -8.24
CA LYS A 234 -10.36 -10.30 -8.16
C LYS A 234 -11.25 -9.92 -6.98
N PRO A 235 -10.88 -8.94 -6.15
CA PRO A 235 -11.82 -8.38 -5.19
C PRO A 235 -12.94 -7.66 -5.94
N THR A 236 -14.17 -7.80 -5.45
CA THR A 236 -15.30 -6.95 -5.88
C THR A 236 -15.13 -5.56 -5.28
N LEU A 237 -15.94 -4.57 -5.70
CA LEU A 237 -15.96 -3.26 -5.06
C LEU A 237 -16.25 -3.39 -3.56
N THR A 238 -17.18 -4.27 -3.17
CA THR A 238 -17.45 -4.59 -1.76
C THR A 238 -16.21 -5.20 -1.08
N GLY A 239 -15.50 -6.12 -1.76
CA GLY A 239 -14.27 -6.71 -1.24
C GLY A 239 -13.14 -5.71 -1.06
N GLN A 240 -13.03 -4.71 -1.93
CA GLN A 240 -12.06 -3.61 -1.80
C GLN A 240 -12.40 -2.71 -0.60
N ARG A 241 -13.67 -2.30 -0.47
CA ARG A 241 -14.14 -1.45 0.64
C ARG A 241 -14.04 -2.14 2.00
N TYR A 242 -14.29 -3.45 2.05
CA TYR A 242 -14.23 -4.28 3.26
C TYR A 242 -13.03 -5.23 3.22
N LEU A 243 -11.86 -4.71 2.79
CA LEU A 243 -10.66 -5.53 2.60
C LEU A 243 -10.25 -6.27 3.87
N ASN A 244 -10.31 -5.64 5.04
CA ASN A 244 -9.98 -6.29 6.31
C ASN A 244 -10.89 -7.49 6.58
N ASN A 245 -12.21 -7.37 6.37
CA ASN A 245 -13.15 -8.48 6.54
C ASN A 245 -12.92 -9.60 5.51
N LEU A 246 -12.48 -9.24 4.30
CA LEU A 246 -12.07 -10.23 3.30
C LEU A 246 -10.79 -10.96 3.76
N LEU A 247 -9.80 -10.24 4.27
CA LEU A 247 -8.54 -10.81 4.75
C LEU A 247 -8.71 -11.71 5.97
N GLU A 248 -9.63 -11.39 6.89
CA GLU A 248 -9.96 -12.24 8.05
C GLU A 248 -10.34 -13.68 7.65
N LEU A 249 -10.89 -13.89 6.44
CA LEU A 249 -11.21 -15.23 5.96
C LEU A 249 -9.97 -16.09 5.70
N PHE A 250 -8.79 -15.48 5.60
CA PHE A 250 -7.51 -16.14 5.32
C PHE A 250 -6.62 -16.31 6.56
N LEU A 251 -7.02 -15.77 7.70
CA LEU A 251 -6.35 -16.01 8.97
C LEU A 251 -6.39 -17.51 9.33
N SER A 252 -5.30 -18.00 9.93
CA SER A 252 -5.11 -19.39 10.38
C SER A 252 -5.90 -19.70 11.64
#